data_371a9f6982e55c6bc5198eec1a2c3628
#
_entry.id   371a9f6982e55c6bc5198eec1a2c3628
#
_cell.length_a   1.000
_cell.length_b   1.000
_cell.length_c   1.000
_cell.angle_alpha   90.00
_cell.angle_beta   90.00
_cell.angle_gamma   90.00
#
_symmetry.space_group_name_H-M   'P 1'
#
loop_
_entity.id
_entity.type
_entity.pdbx_description
1 polymer ?
#
loop_
_entity_poly.entity_id
_entity_poly.type
_entity_poly.pdbx_seq_one_letter_code
_entity_poly.pdbx_strand_id
1 'polypeptide(L)'
;EVLPDPDRLAVIGQKQDLVEDFVQDAVTLVSPESKDLVTVLPNRPDSNDRIVIFSESTTFTQCEKCDVQTVFPGASLLDTLIRLYGSGSGDPIQSTRINAYSYDTLRLILEQVEGTQEVQIVLNSATWIIFAFTDFDRSQQDVSTFKRLFDERPDLVRNKKIIGMSFCEPYFLDATDISKLSAYYAFYTRIPAVYPVAARVLLQELIPTGKLPVSVPGIGFDLHLVTSPDPDQLIPLTIEAPIDQGTPVSTPPTGYSQPLLYKAGDTVPVKAGLIVDQNGNPVPDGTKVSFIIDTRSTSGSVEQLEAETVDGYARVMYVIPSIGSLELRVTAPPALTSQ
;
A
#
# COMPACT_ATOMS: atom_id res chain seq x y z
N GLU A 1 3.66 22.24 35.54
CA GLU A 1 3.43 22.38 34.09
C GLU A 1 4.80 22.54 33.42
N VAL A 2 5.19 21.57 32.59
CA VAL A 2 6.47 21.62 31.86
C VAL A 2 6.17 22.32 30.54
N LEU A 3 6.59 23.57 30.42
CA LEU A 3 6.48 24.28 29.16
C LEU A 3 7.47 23.67 28.14
N PRO A 4 7.03 23.43 26.90
CA PRO A 4 7.93 22.91 25.86
C PRO A 4 9.03 23.93 25.56
N ASP A 5 10.24 23.40 25.30
CA ASP A 5 11.39 24.18 24.90
C ASP A 5 11.10 24.94 23.57
N PRO A 6 11.21 26.27 23.54
CA PRO A 6 10.94 27.07 22.33
C PRO A 6 11.79 26.62 21.12
N ASP A 7 13.02 26.20 21.35
CA ASP A 7 13.93 25.75 20.27
C ASP A 7 13.45 24.43 19.66
N ARG A 8 12.81 23.56 20.45
CA ARG A 8 12.16 22.33 19.94
C ARG A 8 10.89 22.64 19.16
N LEU A 9 10.14 23.67 19.55
CA LEU A 9 8.94 24.08 18.79
C LEU A 9 9.32 24.70 17.44
N ALA A 10 10.44 25.39 17.36
CA ALA A 10 10.90 26.03 16.13
C ALA A 10 11.26 25.04 15.00
N VAL A 11 11.57 23.77 15.33
CA VAL A 11 11.87 22.73 14.33
C VAL A 11 10.64 21.94 13.87
N ILE A 12 9.49 22.13 14.53
CA ILE A 12 8.24 21.47 14.13
C ILE A 12 7.79 22.05 12.78
N GLY A 13 7.52 21.19 11.83
CA GLY A 13 7.05 21.57 10.51
C GLY A 13 8.15 21.97 9.50
N GLN A 14 9.44 21.95 9.89
CA GLN A 14 10.54 22.30 8.98
C GLN A 14 10.83 21.24 7.89
N LYS A 15 10.24 20.03 7.96
CA LYS A 15 10.50 18.94 7.04
C LYS A 15 9.26 18.57 6.22
N GLN A 16 8.53 19.57 5.74
CA GLN A 16 7.32 19.36 4.95
C GLN A 16 7.63 18.62 3.63
N ASP A 17 8.76 18.93 3.00
CA ASP A 17 9.18 18.26 1.77
C ASP A 17 9.36 16.75 1.98
N LEU A 18 10.02 16.35 3.09
CA LEU A 18 10.19 14.94 3.42
C LEU A 18 8.84 14.23 3.67
N VAL A 19 7.89 14.93 4.28
CA VAL A 19 6.54 14.38 4.51
C VAL A 19 5.79 14.22 3.18
N GLU A 20 5.94 15.18 2.25
CA GLU A 20 5.35 15.08 0.91
C GLU A 20 5.97 13.90 0.14
N ASP A 21 7.29 13.69 0.22
CA ASP A 21 7.98 12.56 -0.40
C ASP A 21 7.43 11.22 0.12
N PHE A 22 7.27 11.07 1.44
CA PHE A 22 6.65 9.87 2.02
C PHE A 22 5.22 9.64 1.54
N VAL A 23 4.41 10.68 1.46
CA VAL A 23 3.05 10.56 0.94
C VAL A 23 3.09 10.15 -0.54
N GLN A 24 3.99 10.74 -1.33
CA GLN A 24 4.17 10.42 -2.74
C GLN A 24 4.55 8.94 -2.95
N ASP A 25 5.51 8.42 -2.17
CA ASP A 25 5.97 7.04 -2.27
C ASP A 25 4.90 6.04 -1.82
N ALA A 26 4.04 6.43 -0.87
CA ALA A 26 2.98 5.58 -0.34
C ALA A 26 1.76 5.47 -1.27
N VAL A 27 1.53 6.44 -2.15
CA VAL A 27 0.32 6.45 -3.00
C VAL A 27 0.23 5.21 -3.85
N THR A 28 -0.92 4.54 -3.75
CA THR A 28 -1.18 3.27 -4.42
C THR A 28 -2.35 3.40 -5.40
N LEU A 29 -2.19 2.89 -6.61
CA LEU A 29 -3.30 2.64 -7.53
C LEU A 29 -3.94 1.31 -7.15
N VAL A 30 -5.17 1.38 -6.60
CA VAL A 30 -5.93 0.20 -6.17
C VAL A 30 -6.60 -0.48 -7.36
N SER A 31 -7.17 0.31 -8.28
CA SER A 31 -7.83 -0.16 -9.50
C SER A 31 -7.84 0.96 -10.54
N PRO A 32 -7.73 0.65 -11.83
CA PRO A 32 -7.42 -0.65 -12.45
C PRO A 32 -5.95 -1.07 -12.21
N GLU A 33 -5.49 -2.16 -12.82
CA GLU A 33 -4.05 -2.45 -12.86
C GLU A 33 -3.30 -1.34 -13.61
N SER A 34 -2.05 -1.07 -13.21
CA SER A 34 -1.26 0.04 -13.78
C SER A 34 -1.14 0.01 -15.30
N LYS A 35 -1.08 -1.21 -15.90
CA LYS A 35 -1.05 -1.39 -17.36
C LYS A 35 -2.34 -0.96 -18.07
N ASP A 36 -3.48 -1.02 -17.38
CA ASP A 36 -4.80 -0.74 -17.94
C ASP A 36 -5.21 0.72 -17.71
N LEU A 37 -4.55 1.43 -16.80
CA LEU A 37 -4.88 2.82 -16.45
C LEU A 37 -4.87 3.74 -17.67
N VAL A 38 -3.88 3.63 -18.55
CA VAL A 38 -3.77 4.44 -19.77
C VAL A 38 -4.95 4.22 -20.72
N THR A 39 -5.54 3.02 -20.72
CA THR A 39 -6.72 2.70 -21.54
C THR A 39 -7.99 3.32 -20.96
N VAL A 40 -8.14 3.29 -19.63
CA VAL A 40 -9.33 3.81 -18.93
C VAL A 40 -9.28 5.32 -18.79
N LEU A 41 -8.11 5.87 -18.48
CA LEU A 41 -7.85 7.31 -18.35
C LEU A 41 -6.71 7.74 -19.30
N PRO A 42 -6.98 7.79 -20.62
CA PRO A 42 -5.95 8.15 -21.60
C PRO A 42 -5.49 9.60 -21.51
N ASN A 43 -6.33 10.48 -20.97
CA ASN A 43 -6.05 11.91 -20.84
C ASN A 43 -6.31 12.37 -19.42
N ARG A 44 -5.47 13.30 -18.95
CA ARG A 44 -5.68 14.06 -17.72
C ARG A 44 -6.81 15.09 -17.92
N PRO A 45 -7.40 15.64 -16.84
CA PRO A 45 -8.29 16.78 -16.93
C PRO A 45 -7.62 17.99 -17.62
N ASP A 46 -8.36 18.65 -18.51
CA ASP A 46 -7.90 19.84 -19.25
C ASP A 46 -8.77 21.08 -18.97
N SER A 47 -8.47 22.19 -19.67
CA SER A 47 -9.17 23.47 -19.50
C SER A 47 -10.67 23.42 -19.89
N ASN A 48 -11.11 22.42 -20.64
CA ASN A 48 -12.51 22.25 -21.03
C ASN A 48 -13.30 21.39 -20.02
N ASP A 49 -12.60 20.65 -19.19
CA ASP A 49 -13.22 19.75 -18.23
C ASP A 49 -13.87 20.50 -17.06
N ARG A 50 -14.90 19.89 -16.53
CA ARG A 50 -15.58 20.30 -15.30
C ARG A 50 -15.39 19.24 -14.24
N ILE A 51 -14.82 19.62 -13.13
CA ILE A 51 -14.47 18.72 -12.02
C ILE A 51 -15.39 19.00 -10.84
N VAL A 52 -16.04 17.95 -10.36
CA VAL A 52 -16.82 17.98 -9.11
C VAL A 52 -16.17 17.05 -8.09
N ILE A 53 -15.88 17.58 -6.91
CA ILE A 53 -15.28 16.85 -5.79
C ILE A 53 -16.34 16.66 -4.73
N PHE A 54 -16.62 15.43 -4.34
CA PHE A 54 -17.40 15.11 -3.14
C PHE A 54 -16.45 14.66 -2.03
N SER A 55 -16.60 15.28 -0.86
CA SER A 55 -15.81 14.99 0.30
C SER A 55 -16.67 14.88 1.56
N GLU A 56 -16.07 14.36 2.61
CA GLU A 56 -16.71 14.23 3.90
C GLU A 56 -17.14 15.59 4.46
N SER A 57 -18.29 15.60 5.13
CA SER A 57 -18.83 16.74 5.86
C SER A 57 -18.56 16.68 7.37
N THR A 58 -17.92 15.60 7.84
CA THR A 58 -17.67 15.41 9.28
C THR A 58 -16.78 16.52 9.85
N THR A 59 -17.21 17.09 10.95
CA THR A 59 -16.48 18.10 11.69
C THR A 59 -16.05 17.59 13.05
N PHE A 60 -14.97 18.16 13.58
CA PHE A 60 -14.48 17.85 14.93
C PHE A 60 -13.94 19.13 15.60
N THR A 61 -13.85 19.08 16.91
CA THR A 61 -13.17 20.10 17.71
C THR A 61 -12.02 19.46 18.47
N GLN A 62 -10.84 20.06 18.41
CA GLN A 62 -9.66 19.54 19.13
C GLN A 62 -9.76 19.74 20.64
N CYS A 63 -10.50 20.75 21.07
CA CYS A 63 -10.77 21.05 22.47
C CYS A 63 -12.13 21.77 22.60
N GLU A 64 -12.67 21.85 23.83
CA GLU A 64 -13.97 22.45 24.11
C GLU A 64 -14.12 23.93 23.65
N LYS A 65 -13.00 24.66 23.56
CA LYS A 65 -12.93 26.07 23.11
C LYS A 65 -12.26 26.26 21.78
N CYS A 66 -11.93 25.18 21.06
CA CYS A 66 -11.30 25.26 19.74
C CYS A 66 -12.36 25.46 18.65
N ASP A 67 -11.94 26.07 17.55
CA ASP A 67 -12.78 26.19 16.37
C ASP A 67 -13.13 24.80 15.79
N VAL A 68 -14.34 24.71 15.24
CA VAL A 68 -14.79 23.53 14.51
C VAL A 68 -13.98 23.38 13.22
N GLN A 69 -13.45 22.20 13.00
CA GLN A 69 -12.66 21.87 11.81
C GLN A 69 -13.33 20.73 11.05
N THR A 70 -13.24 20.74 9.73
CA THR A 70 -13.64 19.61 8.90
C THR A 70 -12.50 18.60 8.80
N VAL A 71 -12.82 17.32 8.92
CA VAL A 71 -11.81 16.22 8.89
C VAL A 71 -11.03 16.21 7.58
N PHE A 72 -11.73 16.40 6.46
CA PHE A 72 -11.11 16.53 5.13
C PHE A 72 -11.89 17.54 4.29
N PRO A 73 -11.51 18.82 4.32
CA PRO A 73 -12.21 19.83 3.53
C PRO A 73 -11.89 19.65 2.03
N GLY A 74 -12.89 19.27 1.25
CA GLY A 74 -12.76 19.17 -0.21
C GLY A 74 -12.33 20.49 -0.86
N ALA A 75 -12.64 21.62 -0.22
CA ALA A 75 -12.13 22.92 -0.60
C ALA A 75 -10.59 23.00 -0.62
N SER A 76 -9.90 22.31 0.30
CA SER A 76 -8.42 22.31 0.32
C SER A 76 -7.82 21.58 -0.88
N LEU A 77 -8.45 20.52 -1.36
CA LEU A 77 -8.04 19.86 -2.61
C LEU A 77 -8.35 20.75 -3.82
N LEU A 78 -9.52 21.39 -3.84
CA LEU A 78 -9.90 22.36 -4.87
C LEU A 78 -8.91 23.53 -4.93
N ASP A 79 -8.61 24.17 -3.79
CA ASP A 79 -7.67 25.28 -3.72
C ASP A 79 -6.27 24.86 -4.18
N THR A 80 -5.86 23.64 -3.85
CA THR A 80 -4.57 23.11 -4.29
C THR A 80 -4.54 22.87 -5.80
N LEU A 81 -5.62 22.34 -6.38
CA LEU A 81 -5.74 22.19 -7.84
C LEU A 81 -5.67 23.56 -8.55
N ILE A 82 -6.39 24.56 -8.04
CA ILE A 82 -6.33 25.91 -8.60
C ILE A 82 -4.95 26.52 -8.47
N ARG A 83 -4.28 26.33 -7.33
CA ARG A 83 -2.95 26.88 -7.07
C ARG A 83 -1.88 26.25 -7.98
N LEU A 84 -1.94 24.94 -8.21
CA LEU A 84 -0.94 24.22 -9.00
C LEU A 84 -1.23 24.29 -10.50
N TYR A 85 -2.51 24.21 -10.89
CA TYR A 85 -2.93 24.04 -12.28
C TYR A 85 -3.92 25.10 -12.76
N GLY A 86 -4.09 26.19 -12.03
CA GLY A 86 -4.93 27.31 -12.43
C GLY A 86 -4.22 28.29 -13.39
N SER A 87 -4.70 29.51 -13.42
CA SER A 87 -4.15 30.57 -14.30
C SER A 87 -2.67 30.79 -14.06
N GLY A 88 -1.85 30.56 -15.08
CA GLY A 88 -0.38 30.64 -15.02
C GLY A 88 0.32 29.32 -15.30
N SER A 89 -0.37 28.19 -15.30
CA SER A 89 0.15 26.92 -15.81
C SER A 89 0.06 26.88 -17.35
N GLY A 90 0.83 26.01 -17.99
CA GLY A 90 0.85 25.88 -19.45
C GLY A 90 -0.45 25.36 -20.07
N ASP A 91 -1.28 24.68 -19.24
CA ASP A 91 -2.61 24.14 -19.63
C ASP A 91 -3.54 24.32 -18.42
N PRO A 92 -4.08 25.54 -18.20
CA PRO A 92 -4.73 25.89 -16.95
C PRO A 92 -6.14 25.30 -16.85
N ILE A 93 -6.41 24.62 -15.72
CA ILE A 93 -7.78 24.29 -15.33
C ILE A 93 -8.47 25.59 -14.87
N GLN A 94 -9.65 25.86 -15.42
CA GLN A 94 -10.39 27.07 -15.05
C GLN A 94 -10.99 26.92 -13.65
N SER A 95 -10.68 27.85 -12.74
CA SER A 95 -11.18 27.82 -11.35
C SER A 95 -12.72 27.79 -11.27
N THR A 96 -13.41 28.40 -12.25
CA THR A 96 -14.88 28.39 -12.32
C THR A 96 -15.47 27.03 -12.76
N ARG A 97 -14.63 26.08 -13.12
CA ARG A 97 -15.02 24.76 -13.58
C ARG A 97 -14.70 23.64 -12.55
N ILE A 98 -14.14 24.01 -11.39
CA ILE A 98 -13.93 23.07 -10.29
C ILE A 98 -14.85 23.46 -9.15
N ASN A 99 -15.59 22.48 -8.63
CA ASN A 99 -16.49 22.67 -7.49
C ASN A 99 -16.26 21.56 -6.47
N ALA A 100 -16.37 21.90 -5.19
CA ALA A 100 -16.31 20.94 -4.10
C ALA A 100 -17.60 21.00 -3.29
N TYR A 101 -18.17 19.84 -3.00
CA TYR A 101 -19.39 19.67 -2.22
C TYR A 101 -19.19 18.57 -1.18
N SER A 102 -20.04 18.57 -0.16
CA SER A 102 -20.06 17.48 0.82
C SER A 102 -20.95 16.31 0.35
N TYR A 103 -20.74 15.14 0.92
CA TYR A 103 -21.66 14.00 0.75
C TYR A 103 -23.09 14.34 1.25
N ASP A 104 -23.23 15.18 2.25
CA ASP A 104 -24.55 15.68 2.68
C ASP A 104 -25.26 16.42 1.55
N THR A 105 -24.54 17.26 0.80
CA THR A 105 -25.11 17.93 -0.38
C THR A 105 -25.56 16.92 -1.44
N LEU A 106 -24.75 15.88 -1.68
CA LEU A 106 -25.12 14.81 -2.60
C LEU A 106 -26.36 14.04 -2.11
N ARG A 107 -26.44 13.75 -0.81
CA ARG A 107 -27.63 13.11 -0.20
C ARG A 107 -28.88 13.95 -0.40
N LEU A 108 -28.80 15.27 -0.18
CA LEU A 108 -29.94 16.18 -0.40
C LEU A 108 -30.39 16.20 -1.87
N ILE A 109 -29.45 16.06 -2.82
CA ILE A 109 -29.79 15.92 -4.26
C ILE A 109 -30.56 14.62 -4.51
N LEU A 110 -30.14 13.51 -3.93
CA LEU A 110 -30.81 12.21 -4.07
C LEU A 110 -32.20 12.24 -3.43
N GLU A 111 -32.36 12.94 -2.31
CA GLU A 111 -33.64 13.15 -1.61
C GLU A 111 -34.52 14.23 -2.29
N GLN A 112 -34.06 14.83 -3.39
CA GLN A 112 -34.76 15.85 -4.16
C GLN A 112 -35.21 17.09 -3.31
N VAL A 113 -34.36 17.46 -2.36
CA VAL A 113 -34.62 18.61 -1.49
C VAL A 113 -34.56 19.92 -2.27
N GLU A 114 -35.47 20.84 -2.02
CA GLU A 114 -35.50 22.19 -2.62
C GLU A 114 -34.18 22.93 -2.32
N GLY A 115 -33.67 23.68 -3.33
CA GLY A 115 -32.42 24.43 -3.23
C GLY A 115 -31.19 23.69 -3.75
N THR A 116 -31.33 22.43 -4.19
CA THR A 116 -30.21 21.64 -4.75
C THR A 116 -30.06 21.77 -6.27
N GLN A 117 -30.94 22.52 -6.95
CA GLN A 117 -31.01 22.59 -8.42
C GLN A 117 -29.72 23.12 -9.04
N GLU A 118 -29.07 24.12 -8.45
CA GLU A 118 -27.81 24.66 -8.96
C GLU A 118 -26.71 23.62 -8.94
N VAL A 119 -26.59 22.86 -7.83
CA VAL A 119 -25.60 21.79 -7.72
C VAL A 119 -25.89 20.64 -8.70
N GLN A 120 -27.16 20.32 -8.93
CA GLN A 120 -27.54 19.34 -9.95
C GLN A 120 -27.13 19.78 -11.35
N ILE A 121 -27.28 21.06 -11.70
CA ILE A 121 -26.83 21.61 -12.99
C ILE A 121 -25.31 21.48 -13.11
N VAL A 122 -24.55 21.81 -12.07
CA VAL A 122 -23.09 21.65 -12.04
C VAL A 122 -22.73 20.18 -12.20
N LEU A 123 -23.34 19.28 -11.46
CA LEU A 123 -23.09 17.85 -11.51
C LEU A 123 -23.45 17.27 -12.88
N ASN A 124 -24.56 17.67 -13.49
CA ASN A 124 -24.93 17.26 -14.85
C ASN A 124 -23.88 17.66 -15.88
N SER A 125 -23.29 18.85 -15.74
CA SER A 125 -22.26 19.36 -16.67
C SER A 125 -20.85 18.86 -16.36
N ALA A 126 -20.64 18.15 -15.25
CA ALA A 126 -19.35 17.60 -14.87
C ALA A 126 -18.88 16.54 -15.88
N THR A 127 -17.59 16.56 -16.19
CA THR A 127 -16.90 15.52 -16.98
C THR A 127 -16.11 14.59 -16.08
N TRP A 128 -15.68 15.12 -14.92
CA TRP A 128 -14.97 14.38 -13.88
C TRP A 128 -15.69 14.50 -12.55
N ILE A 129 -15.86 13.38 -11.87
CA ILE A 129 -16.38 13.34 -10.50
C ILE A 129 -15.36 12.64 -9.62
N ILE A 130 -14.97 13.29 -8.53
CA ILE A 130 -14.00 12.77 -7.57
C ILE A 130 -14.72 12.50 -6.26
N PHE A 131 -14.60 11.29 -5.75
CA PHE A 131 -15.11 10.88 -4.45
C PHE A 131 -13.94 10.71 -3.49
N ALA A 132 -13.85 11.59 -2.48
CA ALA A 132 -12.85 11.53 -1.44
C ALA A 132 -13.42 10.81 -0.20
N PHE A 133 -12.84 9.68 0.16
CA PHE A 133 -13.22 8.87 1.32
C PHE A 133 -12.16 9.01 2.42
N THR A 134 -12.56 9.23 3.67
CA THR A 134 -11.64 9.66 4.73
C THR A 134 -11.66 8.84 6.01
N ASP A 135 -12.74 8.10 6.30
CA ASP A 135 -12.85 7.32 7.53
C ASP A 135 -13.82 6.15 7.34
N PHE A 136 -13.42 4.95 7.79
CA PHE A 136 -14.24 3.76 7.62
C PHE A 136 -15.55 3.81 8.45
N ASP A 137 -15.47 4.13 9.73
CA ASP A 137 -16.64 4.08 10.61
C ASP A 137 -17.66 5.19 10.31
N ARG A 138 -17.16 6.36 9.90
CA ARG A 138 -17.99 7.52 9.54
C ARG A 138 -18.35 7.52 8.06
N SER A 139 -17.49 6.97 7.21
CA SER A 139 -17.70 6.87 5.77
C SER A 139 -18.78 5.86 5.36
N GLN A 140 -19.35 5.05 6.26
CA GLN A 140 -20.45 4.16 5.89
C GLN A 140 -21.64 4.93 5.30
N GLN A 141 -21.98 6.10 5.84
CA GLN A 141 -23.02 6.95 5.29
C GLN A 141 -22.61 7.54 3.94
N ASP A 142 -21.36 7.96 3.80
CA ASP A 142 -20.82 8.53 2.56
C ASP A 142 -20.75 7.47 1.46
N VAL A 143 -20.27 6.26 1.79
CA VAL A 143 -20.29 5.10 0.89
C VAL A 143 -21.72 4.72 0.49
N SER A 144 -22.66 4.75 1.42
CA SER A 144 -24.08 4.52 1.11
C SER A 144 -24.61 5.57 0.15
N THR A 145 -24.28 6.86 0.34
CA THR A 145 -24.67 7.94 -0.55
C THR A 145 -24.03 7.79 -1.93
N PHE A 146 -22.75 7.38 -1.98
CA PHE A 146 -22.08 7.04 -3.23
C PHE A 146 -22.80 5.92 -3.99
N LYS A 147 -23.13 4.80 -3.32
CA LYS A 147 -23.85 3.67 -3.95
C LYS A 147 -25.21 4.11 -4.49
N ARG A 148 -25.99 4.83 -3.70
CA ARG A 148 -27.30 5.37 -4.09
C ARG A 148 -27.23 6.25 -5.32
N LEU A 149 -26.19 7.06 -5.50
CA LEU A 149 -26.04 7.89 -6.70
C LEU A 149 -26.04 7.05 -7.99
N PHE A 150 -25.34 5.93 -8.00
CA PHE A 150 -25.31 5.05 -9.18
C PHE A 150 -26.60 4.30 -9.39
N ASP A 151 -27.29 3.95 -8.33
CA ASP A 151 -28.54 3.16 -8.41
C ASP A 151 -29.76 4.06 -8.71
N GLU A 152 -29.83 5.23 -8.07
CA GLU A 152 -31.00 6.12 -8.15
C GLU A 152 -30.87 7.19 -9.25
N ARG A 153 -29.62 7.62 -9.55
CA ARG A 153 -29.36 8.71 -10.52
C ARG A 153 -28.24 8.37 -11.51
N PRO A 154 -28.36 7.25 -12.25
CA PRO A 154 -27.37 6.87 -13.27
C PRO A 154 -27.18 7.93 -14.37
N ASP A 155 -28.16 8.81 -14.56
CA ASP A 155 -28.10 9.96 -15.47
C ASP A 155 -26.95 10.93 -15.10
N LEU A 156 -26.68 11.11 -13.79
CA LEU A 156 -25.68 12.04 -13.28
C LEU A 156 -24.23 11.52 -13.40
N VAL A 157 -24.05 10.22 -13.63
CA VAL A 157 -22.72 9.58 -13.67
C VAL A 157 -22.35 9.03 -15.04
N ARG A 158 -23.33 8.89 -15.95
CA ARG A 158 -23.09 8.32 -17.28
C ARG A 158 -22.10 9.15 -18.09
N ASN A 159 -21.14 8.47 -18.74
CA ASN A 159 -20.11 9.04 -19.61
C ASN A 159 -19.17 10.04 -18.90
N LYS A 160 -19.01 9.92 -17.61
CA LYS A 160 -18.08 10.74 -16.80
C LYS A 160 -16.89 9.92 -16.34
N LYS A 161 -15.76 10.58 -16.12
CA LYS A 161 -14.59 9.99 -15.45
C LYS A 161 -14.83 10.06 -13.95
N ILE A 162 -14.89 8.90 -13.30
CA ILE A 162 -15.21 8.80 -11.88
C ILE A 162 -13.99 8.29 -11.14
N ILE A 163 -13.47 9.10 -10.24
CA ILE A 163 -12.25 8.82 -9.49
C ILE A 163 -12.59 8.62 -8.02
N GLY A 164 -12.20 7.49 -7.48
CA GLY A 164 -12.19 7.26 -6.02
C GLY A 164 -10.83 7.62 -5.44
N MET A 165 -10.82 8.38 -4.37
CA MET A 165 -9.62 8.73 -3.61
C MET A 165 -9.83 8.36 -2.15
N SER A 166 -9.17 7.32 -1.67
CA SER A 166 -9.20 6.94 -0.25
C SER A 166 -8.05 7.61 0.49
N PHE A 167 -8.39 8.44 1.46
CA PHE A 167 -7.44 9.06 2.38
C PHE A 167 -7.30 8.28 3.69
N CYS A 168 -7.88 7.09 3.72
CA CYS A 168 -7.75 6.05 4.73
C CYS A 168 -7.47 4.71 4.04
N GLU A 169 -7.78 3.60 4.70
CA GLU A 169 -7.65 2.25 4.14
C GLU A 169 -8.67 2.02 3.02
N PRO A 170 -8.28 1.41 1.88
CA PRO A 170 -9.13 1.31 0.69
C PRO A 170 -10.07 0.09 0.65
N TYR A 171 -10.39 -0.58 1.76
CA TYR A 171 -11.10 -1.86 1.77
C TYR A 171 -12.63 -1.78 1.99
N PHE A 172 -13.21 -0.58 2.06
CA PHE A 172 -14.65 -0.40 2.34
C PHE A 172 -15.54 -0.40 1.08
N LEU A 173 -14.96 -0.32 -0.12
CA LEU A 173 -15.69 -0.50 -1.37
C LEU A 173 -15.65 -1.97 -1.81
N ASP A 174 -16.80 -2.50 -2.20
CA ASP A 174 -16.87 -3.84 -2.79
C ASP A 174 -16.51 -3.84 -4.29
N ALA A 175 -16.41 -5.03 -4.89
CA ALA A 175 -16.02 -5.17 -6.30
C ALA A 175 -16.99 -4.44 -7.25
N THR A 176 -18.28 -4.41 -6.93
CA THR A 176 -19.29 -3.72 -7.73
C THR A 176 -19.06 -2.21 -7.69
N ASP A 177 -18.75 -1.67 -6.51
CA ASP A 177 -18.48 -0.25 -6.33
C ASP A 177 -17.20 0.17 -7.06
N ILE A 178 -16.13 -0.61 -6.89
CA ILE A 178 -14.84 -0.34 -7.55
C ILE A 178 -14.99 -0.39 -9.08
N SER A 179 -15.80 -1.30 -9.61
CA SER A 179 -16.04 -1.41 -11.06
C SER A 179 -16.72 -0.19 -11.67
N LYS A 180 -17.38 0.64 -10.85
CA LYS A 180 -18.01 1.91 -11.28
C LYS A 180 -17.00 3.06 -11.43
N LEU A 181 -15.78 2.88 -10.88
CA LEU A 181 -14.72 3.89 -10.87
C LEU A 181 -13.84 3.75 -12.12
N SER A 182 -13.44 4.87 -12.70
CA SER A 182 -12.41 4.91 -13.75
C SER A 182 -11.02 4.67 -13.16
N ALA A 183 -10.77 5.15 -11.93
CA ALA A 183 -9.59 4.81 -11.15
C ALA A 183 -9.91 4.95 -9.65
N TYR A 184 -9.23 4.13 -8.84
CA TYR A 184 -9.30 4.14 -7.39
C TYR A 184 -7.90 4.23 -6.81
N TYR A 185 -7.63 5.28 -6.05
CA TYR A 185 -6.33 5.56 -5.43
C TYR A 185 -6.43 5.52 -3.91
N ALA A 186 -5.36 5.07 -3.25
CA ALA A 186 -5.23 5.11 -1.80
C ALA A 186 -4.03 5.96 -1.38
N PHE A 187 -4.24 6.87 -0.43
CA PHE A 187 -3.26 7.83 0.08
C PHE A 187 -2.87 7.56 1.54
N TYR A 188 -3.66 6.80 2.29
CA TYR A 188 -3.42 6.36 3.68
C TYR A 188 -3.22 7.51 4.69
N THR A 189 -3.48 8.74 4.33
CA THR A 189 -3.29 9.91 5.20
C THR A 189 -4.23 11.06 4.85
N ARG A 190 -4.52 11.89 5.86
CA ARG A 190 -5.35 13.11 5.74
C ARG A 190 -4.57 14.39 6.05
N ILE A 191 -3.26 14.28 6.29
CA ILE A 191 -2.42 15.46 6.59
C ILE A 191 -2.36 16.40 5.38
N PRO A 192 -2.13 17.71 5.57
CA PRO A 192 -2.12 18.70 4.48
C PRO A 192 -1.16 18.38 3.32
N ALA A 193 -0.06 17.67 3.57
CA ALA A 193 0.88 17.25 2.53
C ALA A 193 0.25 16.31 1.48
N VAL A 194 -0.92 15.72 1.75
CA VAL A 194 -1.61 14.84 0.79
C VAL A 194 -2.23 15.61 -0.38
N TYR A 195 -2.65 16.86 -0.19
CA TYR A 195 -3.36 17.61 -1.24
C TYR A 195 -2.53 17.85 -2.49
N PRO A 196 -1.26 18.31 -2.42
CA PRO A 196 -0.40 18.42 -3.60
C PRO A 196 -0.20 17.09 -4.31
N VAL A 197 -0.01 16.01 -3.55
CA VAL A 197 0.18 14.65 -4.10
C VAL A 197 -1.09 14.18 -4.80
N ALA A 198 -2.26 14.32 -4.18
CA ALA A 198 -3.55 13.94 -4.77
C ALA A 198 -3.85 14.76 -6.05
N ALA A 199 -3.52 16.04 -6.07
CA ALA A 199 -3.67 16.89 -7.24
C ALA A 199 -2.76 16.42 -8.39
N ARG A 200 -1.49 16.08 -8.12
CA ARG A 200 -0.52 15.59 -9.11
C ARG A 200 -0.89 14.20 -9.65
N VAL A 201 -1.45 13.32 -8.79
CA VAL A 201 -1.99 12.02 -9.22
C VAL A 201 -3.19 12.21 -10.15
N LEU A 202 -4.14 13.09 -9.81
CA LEU A 202 -5.30 13.38 -10.64
C LEU A 202 -4.90 13.92 -12.01
N LEU A 203 -3.89 14.79 -12.05
CA LEU A 203 -3.35 15.37 -13.29
C LEU A 203 -2.34 14.44 -13.98
N GLN A 204 -2.18 13.19 -13.52
CA GLN A 204 -1.27 12.19 -14.09
C GLN A 204 0.20 12.65 -14.17
N GLU A 205 0.60 13.60 -13.35
CA GLU A 205 2.01 14.01 -13.23
C GLU A 205 2.78 13.09 -12.31
N LEU A 206 2.09 12.46 -11.36
CA LEU A 206 2.65 11.49 -10.44
C LEU A 206 2.03 10.13 -10.72
N ILE A 207 2.87 9.16 -11.03
CA ILE A 207 2.48 7.77 -11.22
C ILE A 207 2.60 7.08 -9.85
N PRO A 208 1.51 6.54 -9.28
CA PRO A 208 1.56 5.80 -8.03
C PRO A 208 2.49 4.59 -8.11
N THR A 209 3.40 4.47 -7.14
CA THR A 209 4.35 3.35 -7.03
C THR A 209 4.17 2.53 -5.76
N GLY A 210 3.37 3.03 -4.83
CA GLY A 210 3.07 2.33 -3.58
C GLY A 210 2.36 1.01 -3.81
N LYS A 211 2.44 0.13 -2.81
CA LYS A 211 1.77 -1.17 -2.78
C LYS A 211 0.76 -1.20 -1.66
N LEU A 212 -0.26 -2.04 -1.80
CA LEU A 212 -1.31 -2.18 -0.79
C LEU A 212 -0.75 -2.78 0.51
N PRO A 213 -0.82 -2.06 1.64
CA PRO A 213 -0.39 -2.58 2.94
C PRO A 213 -1.49 -3.35 3.68
N VAL A 214 -2.66 -3.50 3.08
CA VAL A 214 -3.83 -4.17 3.64
C VAL A 214 -4.53 -4.99 2.55
N SER A 215 -5.23 -6.05 2.95
CA SER A 215 -6.07 -6.81 2.02
C SER A 215 -7.25 -5.96 1.56
N VAL A 216 -7.56 -6.03 0.26
CA VAL A 216 -8.67 -5.31 -0.38
C VAL A 216 -9.57 -6.33 -1.10
N PRO A 217 -10.58 -6.88 -0.42
CA PRO A 217 -11.45 -7.92 -0.99
C PRO A 217 -12.14 -7.48 -2.28
N GLY A 218 -12.46 -6.19 -2.43
CA GLY A 218 -13.12 -5.64 -3.60
C GLY A 218 -12.35 -5.80 -4.92
N ILE A 219 -11.04 -6.03 -4.86
CA ILE A 219 -10.20 -6.35 -6.03
C ILE A 219 -9.57 -7.74 -5.95
N GLY A 220 -9.96 -8.54 -4.95
CA GLY A 220 -9.38 -9.87 -4.72
C GLY A 220 -7.93 -9.85 -4.22
N PHE A 221 -7.45 -8.71 -3.72
CA PHE A 221 -6.10 -8.60 -3.15
C PHE A 221 -6.07 -9.12 -1.72
N ASP A 222 -5.29 -10.17 -1.50
CA ASP A 222 -5.03 -10.76 -0.18
C ASP A 222 -3.56 -10.54 0.21
N LEU A 223 -3.34 -9.69 1.22
CA LEU A 223 -2.01 -9.36 1.70
C LEU A 223 -1.25 -10.60 2.21
N HIS A 224 -1.94 -11.50 2.92
CA HIS A 224 -1.31 -12.71 3.43
C HIS A 224 -0.81 -13.63 2.30
N LEU A 225 -1.58 -13.72 1.22
CA LEU A 225 -1.17 -14.50 0.06
C LEU A 225 0.04 -13.86 -0.62
N VAL A 226 -0.01 -12.56 -0.85
CA VAL A 226 1.05 -11.85 -1.59
C VAL A 226 2.36 -11.73 -0.80
N THR A 227 2.27 -11.68 0.54
CA THR A 227 3.45 -11.68 1.42
C THR A 227 3.91 -13.08 1.83
N SER A 228 3.22 -14.14 1.38
CA SER A 228 3.68 -15.51 1.56
C SER A 228 4.89 -15.82 0.65
N PRO A 229 5.70 -16.83 0.98
CA PRO A 229 6.83 -17.22 0.16
C PRO A 229 6.45 -17.46 -1.32
N ASP A 230 7.23 -16.90 -2.24
CA ASP A 230 7.02 -17.08 -3.68
C ASP A 230 7.13 -18.58 -4.02
N PRO A 231 6.07 -19.21 -4.55
CA PRO A 231 6.08 -20.64 -4.86
C PRO A 231 7.09 -21.03 -5.96
N ASP A 232 7.50 -20.08 -6.79
CA ASP A 232 8.40 -20.32 -7.90
C ASP A 232 9.87 -20.11 -7.54
N GLN A 233 10.17 -19.61 -6.32
CA GLN A 233 11.54 -19.42 -5.88
C GLN A 233 12.21 -20.74 -5.48
N LEU A 234 13.51 -20.82 -5.74
CA LEU A 234 14.40 -21.81 -5.15
C LEU A 234 15.06 -21.19 -3.91
N ILE A 235 14.82 -21.78 -2.74
CA ILE A 235 15.37 -21.27 -1.48
C ILE A 235 16.84 -21.65 -1.36
N PRO A 236 17.80 -20.69 -1.36
CA PRO A 236 19.21 -21.00 -1.22
C PRO A 236 19.51 -21.64 0.15
N LEU A 237 20.30 -22.70 0.15
CA LEU A 237 20.84 -23.33 1.34
C LEU A 237 22.33 -23.05 1.49
N THR A 238 22.73 -22.65 2.67
CA THR A 238 24.16 -22.43 3.00
C THR A 238 24.48 -23.15 4.31
N ILE A 239 25.55 -23.93 4.30
CA ILE A 239 26.14 -24.49 5.50
C ILE A 239 27.23 -23.51 5.93
N GLU A 240 27.04 -22.89 7.08
CA GLU A 240 28.03 -21.97 7.65
C GLU A 240 29.15 -22.81 8.33
N ALA A 241 30.39 -22.31 8.31
CA ALA A 241 31.50 -23.00 8.97
C ALA A 241 31.20 -23.17 10.47
N PRO A 242 31.60 -24.28 11.10
CA PRO A 242 31.40 -24.46 12.52
C PRO A 242 31.96 -23.27 13.31
N ILE A 243 31.21 -22.80 14.29
CA ILE A 243 31.69 -21.77 15.20
C ILE A 243 32.73 -22.42 16.10
N ASP A 244 34.00 -22.42 15.66
CA ASP A 244 35.08 -22.91 16.45
C ASP A 244 35.34 -21.93 17.61
N GLN A 245 35.13 -22.39 18.83
CA GLN A 245 35.38 -21.59 20.01
C GLN A 245 36.89 -21.51 20.22
N GLY A 246 37.55 -20.59 19.56
CA GLY A 246 38.83 -20.15 20.03
C GLY A 246 40.04 -20.09 19.12
N THR A 247 39.94 -20.22 17.80
CA THR A 247 41.08 -19.94 16.92
C THR A 247 40.71 -18.95 15.80
N PRO A 248 41.47 -17.87 15.58
CA PRO A 248 41.23 -17.00 14.43
C PRO A 248 41.57 -17.76 13.16
N VAL A 249 40.55 -18.05 12.37
CA VAL A 249 40.72 -18.62 11.02
C VAL A 249 41.44 -17.60 10.18
N SER A 250 42.71 -17.90 9.83
CA SER A 250 43.44 -17.20 8.79
C SER A 250 42.70 -17.40 7.44
N THR A 251 42.27 -16.31 6.82
CA THR A 251 41.69 -16.28 5.49
C THR A 251 42.49 -17.15 4.51
N PRO A 252 41.88 -18.17 3.88
CA PRO A 252 42.58 -18.93 2.86
C PRO A 252 42.83 -18.08 1.60
N PRO A 253 43.97 -18.24 0.92
CA PRO A 253 44.22 -17.56 -0.32
C PRO A 253 43.23 -18.03 -1.39
N THR A 254 42.77 -17.10 -2.18
CA THR A 254 41.88 -17.19 -3.32
C THR A 254 42.11 -18.46 -4.18
N GLY A 255 41.06 -19.30 -4.32
CA GLY A 255 40.98 -20.16 -5.49
C GLY A 255 40.48 -21.60 -5.36
N TYR A 256 40.37 -22.20 -4.20
CA TYR A 256 39.81 -23.55 -4.07
C TYR A 256 38.95 -23.64 -2.81
N SER A 257 37.66 -23.88 -2.97
CA SER A 257 36.78 -24.29 -1.87
C SER A 257 37.21 -25.68 -1.42
N GLN A 258 37.90 -25.77 -0.30
CA GLN A 258 38.12 -27.09 0.33
C GLN A 258 36.76 -27.62 0.80
N PRO A 259 36.43 -28.89 0.57
CA PRO A 259 35.22 -29.48 1.12
C PRO A 259 35.29 -29.38 2.64
N LEU A 260 34.26 -28.79 3.23
CA LEU A 260 34.14 -28.73 4.68
C LEU A 260 33.99 -30.15 5.22
N LEU A 261 34.98 -30.58 6.02
CA LEU A 261 34.99 -31.90 6.64
C LEU A 261 34.44 -31.79 8.05
N TYR A 262 33.25 -32.31 8.23
CA TYR A 262 32.59 -32.39 9.52
C TYR A 262 32.81 -33.79 10.17
N LYS A 263 32.79 -33.84 11.47
CA LYS A 263 32.88 -35.08 12.25
C LYS A 263 31.54 -35.39 12.92
N ALA A 264 31.31 -36.65 13.25
CA ALA A 264 30.19 -37.01 14.08
C ALA A 264 30.30 -36.28 15.45
N GLY A 265 29.22 -35.67 15.87
CA GLY A 265 29.14 -34.81 17.05
C GLY A 265 29.34 -33.31 16.79
N ASP A 266 29.80 -32.91 15.60
CA ASP A 266 29.91 -31.49 15.25
C ASP A 266 28.51 -30.87 15.09
N THR A 267 28.39 -29.64 15.60
CA THR A 267 27.18 -28.83 15.41
C THR A 267 27.38 -27.91 14.18
N VAL A 268 26.50 -28.05 13.22
CA VAL A 268 26.57 -27.34 11.94
C VAL A 268 25.44 -26.35 11.83
N PRO A 269 25.72 -25.05 11.67
CA PRO A 269 24.69 -24.06 11.38
C PRO A 269 24.25 -24.21 9.91
N VAL A 270 22.96 -24.43 9.71
CA VAL A 270 22.34 -24.45 8.39
C VAL A 270 21.47 -23.22 8.23
N LYS A 271 21.71 -22.45 7.18
CA LYS A 271 20.99 -21.24 6.86
C LYS A 271 20.21 -21.41 5.55
N ALA A 272 18.94 -21.10 5.59
CA ALA A 272 18.06 -20.99 4.40
C ALA A 272 17.74 -19.54 4.13
N GLY A 273 17.70 -19.14 2.88
CA GLY A 273 17.29 -17.81 2.40
C GLY A 273 18.37 -17.12 1.55
N LEU A 274 18.13 -15.96 0.96
CA LEU A 274 16.97 -15.07 1.20
C LEU A 274 15.67 -15.72 0.70
N ILE A 275 14.64 -15.80 1.54
CA ILE A 275 13.30 -16.21 1.13
C ILE A 275 12.54 -14.93 0.82
N VAL A 276 11.96 -14.85 -0.38
CA VAL A 276 11.22 -13.68 -0.84
C VAL A 276 9.73 -14.00 -0.99
N ASP A 277 8.91 -12.95 -0.86
CA ASP A 277 7.48 -13.00 -1.12
C ASP A 277 7.19 -12.86 -2.64
N GLN A 278 5.91 -12.94 -3.02
CA GLN A 278 5.51 -12.80 -4.42
C GLN A 278 5.77 -11.40 -5.03
N ASN A 279 6.16 -10.41 -4.20
CA ASN A 279 6.61 -9.09 -4.65
C ASN A 279 8.13 -8.97 -4.76
N GLY A 280 8.88 -10.02 -4.40
CA GLY A 280 10.34 -10.02 -4.39
C GLY A 280 10.96 -9.35 -3.15
N ASN A 281 10.16 -9.07 -2.11
CA ASN A 281 10.66 -8.56 -0.83
C ASN A 281 10.97 -9.74 0.11
N PRO A 282 11.86 -9.58 1.11
CA PRO A 282 11.99 -10.58 2.17
C PRO A 282 10.63 -10.91 2.79
N VAL A 283 10.35 -12.19 2.99
CA VAL A 283 9.13 -12.60 3.68
C VAL A 283 9.05 -12.02 5.09
N PRO A 284 7.84 -11.82 5.66
CA PRO A 284 7.69 -11.34 7.03
C PRO A 284 8.46 -12.19 8.04
N ASP A 285 8.99 -11.54 9.08
CA ASP A 285 9.57 -12.24 10.21
C ASP A 285 8.55 -13.17 10.86
N GLY A 286 9.00 -14.35 11.31
CA GLY A 286 8.12 -15.38 11.86
C GLY A 286 7.52 -16.32 10.80
N THR A 287 7.88 -16.18 9.51
CA THR A 287 7.48 -17.14 8.48
C THR A 287 8.13 -18.49 8.77
N LYS A 288 7.31 -19.55 8.84
CA LYS A 288 7.77 -20.90 9.19
C LYS A 288 8.54 -21.56 8.05
N VAL A 289 9.67 -22.13 8.39
CA VAL A 289 10.57 -22.83 7.48
C VAL A 289 10.90 -24.20 8.06
N SER A 290 10.68 -25.25 7.28
CA SER A 290 11.00 -26.64 7.64
C SER A 290 12.28 -27.08 6.96
N PHE A 291 13.23 -27.56 7.75
CA PHE A 291 14.46 -28.21 7.32
C PHE A 291 14.28 -29.71 7.43
N ILE A 292 14.39 -30.42 6.33
CA ILE A 292 14.29 -31.88 6.25
C ILE A 292 15.69 -32.42 6.01
N ILE A 293 16.17 -33.20 6.96
CA ILE A 293 17.54 -33.75 6.97
C ILE A 293 17.44 -35.25 6.85
N ASP A 294 17.88 -35.80 5.72
CA ASP A 294 17.91 -37.23 5.44
C ASP A 294 19.34 -37.74 5.58
N THR A 295 19.57 -38.57 6.60
CA THR A 295 20.85 -39.26 6.80
C THR A 295 20.87 -40.55 6.01
N ARG A 296 21.59 -40.58 4.92
CA ARG A 296 21.83 -41.80 4.13
C ARG A 296 22.88 -42.68 4.82
N SER A 297 22.56 -43.20 5.99
CA SER A 297 23.33 -44.19 6.71
C SER A 297 22.59 -45.55 6.69
N THR A 298 23.26 -46.62 7.12
CA THR A 298 22.66 -48.00 7.21
C THR A 298 21.39 -48.10 8.06
N SER A 299 21.12 -47.04 8.87
CA SER A 299 19.93 -46.91 9.71
C SER A 299 19.09 -45.66 9.35
N GLY A 300 19.13 -45.21 8.11
CA GLY A 300 18.58 -43.95 7.61
C GLY A 300 17.48 -43.37 8.45
N SER A 301 17.68 -42.14 8.96
CA SER A 301 16.66 -41.39 9.69
C SER A 301 16.40 -40.07 8.96
N VAL A 302 15.12 -39.71 8.87
CA VAL A 302 14.69 -38.39 8.40
C VAL A 302 14.34 -37.57 9.63
N GLU A 303 15.00 -36.45 9.81
CA GLU A 303 14.73 -35.51 10.86
C GLU A 303 14.16 -34.22 10.28
N GLN A 304 13.14 -33.63 10.91
CA GLN A 304 12.56 -32.37 10.52
C GLN A 304 12.77 -31.37 11.65
N LEU A 305 13.40 -30.25 11.32
CA LEU A 305 13.60 -29.11 12.21
C LEU A 305 12.79 -27.92 11.66
N GLU A 306 12.19 -27.16 12.56
CA GLU A 306 11.46 -25.94 12.20
C GLU A 306 12.19 -24.71 12.73
N ALA A 307 12.19 -23.65 11.93
CA ALA A 307 12.67 -22.35 12.32
C ALA A 307 11.78 -21.26 11.71
N GLU A 308 11.85 -20.09 12.30
CA GLU A 308 11.17 -18.89 11.79
C GLU A 308 12.17 -17.96 11.12
N THR A 309 11.68 -17.19 10.14
CA THR A 309 12.52 -16.22 9.44
C THR A 309 12.78 -14.96 10.28
N VAL A 310 13.96 -14.40 10.07
CA VAL A 310 14.33 -13.04 10.46
C VAL A 310 15.04 -12.42 9.26
N ASP A 311 14.54 -11.26 8.80
CA ASP A 311 15.03 -10.59 7.60
C ASP A 311 15.05 -11.51 6.35
N GLY A 312 14.05 -12.41 6.24
CA GLY A 312 13.95 -13.39 5.14
C GLY A 312 14.89 -14.59 5.25
N TYR A 313 15.59 -14.79 6.37
CA TYR A 313 16.48 -15.93 6.59
C TYR A 313 16.01 -16.78 7.76
N ALA A 314 16.08 -18.10 7.60
CA ALA A 314 15.89 -19.05 8.69
C ALA A 314 17.20 -19.80 9.00
N ARG A 315 17.44 -20.14 10.27
CA ARG A 315 18.63 -20.86 10.71
C ARG A 315 18.28 -21.97 11.67
N VAL A 316 18.94 -23.10 11.52
CA VAL A 316 18.89 -24.21 12.45
C VAL A 316 20.31 -24.67 12.79
N MET A 317 20.49 -25.23 13.97
CA MET A 317 21.71 -25.87 14.41
C MET A 317 21.51 -27.38 14.34
N TYR A 318 22.26 -28.07 13.50
CA TYR A 318 22.14 -29.50 13.34
C TYR A 318 23.40 -30.22 13.87
N VAL A 319 23.19 -31.24 14.71
CA VAL A 319 24.28 -32.07 15.23
C VAL A 319 24.43 -33.29 14.33
N ILE A 320 25.61 -33.50 13.77
CA ILE A 320 25.89 -34.63 12.87
C ILE A 320 25.94 -35.92 13.68
N PRO A 321 25.02 -36.89 13.45
CA PRO A 321 24.91 -38.05 14.30
C PRO A 321 25.98 -39.13 14.00
N SER A 322 26.41 -39.26 12.73
CA SER A 322 27.34 -40.32 12.30
C SER A 322 28.04 -39.94 10.99
N ILE A 323 29.07 -40.70 10.64
CA ILE A 323 29.76 -40.59 9.35
C ILE A 323 28.82 -41.10 8.25
N GLY A 324 28.63 -40.31 7.19
CA GLY A 324 27.75 -40.63 6.06
C GLY A 324 27.54 -39.45 5.14
N SER A 325 26.58 -39.54 4.24
CA SER A 325 26.09 -38.42 3.44
C SER A 325 24.77 -37.89 4.02
N LEU A 326 24.62 -36.57 4.02
CA LEU A 326 23.41 -35.86 4.42
C LEU A 326 22.76 -35.25 3.18
N GLU A 327 21.46 -35.43 3.04
CA GLU A 327 20.66 -34.68 2.10
C GLU A 327 19.82 -33.68 2.88
N LEU A 328 19.97 -32.41 2.55
CA LEU A 328 19.27 -31.29 3.19
C LEU A 328 18.24 -30.73 2.22
N ARG A 329 17.01 -30.63 2.67
CA ARG A 329 15.94 -29.93 1.94
C ARG A 329 15.29 -28.91 2.85
N VAL A 330 14.85 -27.81 2.24
CA VAL A 330 14.13 -26.77 2.96
C VAL A 330 12.81 -26.52 2.27
N THR A 331 11.77 -26.31 3.04
CA THR A 331 10.48 -25.88 2.54
C THR A 331 9.95 -24.71 3.38
N ALA A 332 9.41 -23.70 2.71
CA ALA A 332 8.64 -22.61 3.29
C ALA A 332 7.34 -22.53 2.51
N PRO A 333 6.25 -23.19 2.94
CA PRO A 333 5.02 -23.25 2.15
C PRO A 333 4.47 -21.85 1.84
N PRO A 334 4.03 -21.58 0.58
CA PRO A 334 3.92 -22.53 -0.54
C PRO A 334 5.23 -22.75 -1.33
N ALA A 335 6.32 -22.05 -1.02
CA ALA A 335 7.60 -22.19 -1.73
C ALA A 335 8.19 -23.60 -1.55
N LEU A 336 8.61 -24.20 -2.65
CA LEU A 336 9.26 -25.48 -2.68
C LEU A 336 10.78 -25.33 -2.62
N THR A 337 11.39 -26.37 -2.14
CA THR A 337 12.81 -26.54 -1.85
C THR A 337 13.73 -26.27 -3.01
N SER A 338 14.90 -25.75 -2.71
CA SER A 338 16.08 -26.11 -3.48
C SER A 338 17.01 -27.04 -2.72
N GLN A 339 17.80 -27.73 -3.49
CA GLN A 339 18.93 -28.54 -3.08
C GLN A 339 20.06 -27.70 -2.51
#